data_e6d0c6e53b346570f666873bd9decee0
#
_entry.id   e6d0c6e53b346570f666873bd9decee0
#
_cell.length_a   1.000
_cell.length_b   1.000
_cell.length_c   1.000
_cell.angle_alpha   90.00
_cell.angle_beta   90.00
_cell.angle_gamma   90.00
#
_symmetry.space_group_name_H-M   'P 1'
#
loop_
_entity.id
_entity.type
_entity.pdbx_description
1 polymer ?
#
loop_
_entity_poly.entity_id
_entity_poly.type
_entity_poly.pdbx_seq_one_letter_code
_entity_poly.pdbx_strand_id
1 'polypeptide(L)'
;MKIEKSNGGVADDWQTLKQMQGQSGSIGGSDSAQKQDYAAATLQHLDQPLPLKADGSLAFYWFDAHEENNGQDVYLFGKIYQPEIKQYVSCALKINGMQREIYALPKTKGKARTALTKEEEDKNVMNIYTELEDLRKRKYPNITKWRCKPVTRKYAFEMPIQHGEHRFLKVKYDSSMPSLPYGLTGNTFECLFGANQSMLELFILKRKIKGPCWLTVKNATKVGDIKKTWCRQEL
;
A
#
# COMPACT_ATOMS: atom_id res chain seq x y z
N MET A 1 -9.06 4.20 6.29
CA MET A 1 -9.84 3.83 5.09
C MET A 1 -9.94 2.31 5.02
N LYS A 2 -11.14 1.75 4.87
CA LYS A 2 -11.33 0.31 4.60
C LYS A 2 -11.51 0.13 3.09
N ILE A 3 -10.75 -0.78 2.49
CA ILE A 3 -10.86 -1.20 1.10
C ILE A 3 -11.09 -2.71 1.09
N GLU A 4 -12.15 -3.14 0.45
CA GLU A 4 -12.54 -4.53 0.30
C GLU A 4 -12.74 -4.82 -1.19
N LYS A 5 -12.39 -6.03 -1.63
CA LYS A 5 -12.63 -6.47 -3.00
C LYS A 5 -14.14 -6.64 -3.20
N SER A 6 -14.66 -6.11 -4.30
CA SER A 6 -16.03 -6.38 -4.72
C SER A 6 -16.14 -7.82 -5.23
N ASN A 7 -17.13 -8.59 -4.76
CA ASN A 7 -17.39 -9.95 -5.21
C ASN A 7 -18.24 -10.01 -6.51
N GLY A 8 -18.10 -9.03 -7.40
CA GLY A 8 -18.65 -9.11 -8.76
C GLY A 8 -17.99 -10.26 -9.52
N GLY A 9 -18.79 -11.11 -10.15
CA GLY A 9 -18.28 -12.23 -10.95
C GLY A 9 -17.44 -11.74 -12.13
N VAL A 10 -16.46 -12.53 -12.55
CA VAL A 10 -15.55 -12.22 -13.69
C VAL A 10 -16.32 -11.88 -14.99
N ALA A 11 -17.54 -12.38 -15.16
CA ALA A 11 -18.40 -12.09 -16.31
C ALA A 11 -18.88 -10.62 -16.32
N ASP A 12 -19.20 -10.06 -15.17
CA ASP A 12 -19.66 -8.67 -15.07
C ASP A 12 -18.52 -7.68 -15.31
N ASP A 13 -17.30 -8.04 -14.88
CA ASP A 13 -16.09 -7.23 -15.12
C ASP A 13 -15.78 -7.11 -16.63
N TRP A 14 -15.96 -8.18 -17.40
CA TRP A 14 -15.72 -8.18 -18.84
C TRP A 14 -16.77 -7.40 -19.65
N GLN A 15 -18.02 -7.44 -19.25
CA GLN A 15 -19.05 -6.64 -19.89
C GLN A 15 -18.83 -5.15 -19.64
N THR A 16 -18.44 -4.79 -18.43
CA THR A 16 -18.10 -3.41 -18.05
C THR A 16 -16.90 -2.88 -18.84
N LEU A 17 -15.85 -3.70 -19.01
CA LEU A 17 -14.67 -3.35 -19.82
C LEU A 17 -15.02 -3.19 -21.31
N LYS A 18 -15.88 -4.04 -21.86
CA LYS A 18 -16.35 -3.91 -23.26
C LYS A 18 -17.15 -2.63 -23.46
N GLN A 19 -17.96 -2.22 -22.49
CA GLN A 19 -18.67 -0.94 -22.55
C GLN A 19 -17.70 0.26 -22.50
N MET A 20 -16.61 0.15 -21.74
CA MET A 20 -15.56 1.18 -21.70
C MET A 20 -14.78 1.27 -23.03
N GLN A 21 -14.53 0.15 -23.71
CA GLN A 21 -13.85 0.11 -25.01
C GLN A 21 -14.73 0.54 -26.19
N GLY A 22 -16.05 0.28 -26.13
CA GLY A 22 -17.00 0.63 -27.19
C GLY A 22 -17.29 2.13 -27.35
N GLN A 23 -16.82 2.96 -26.41
CA GLN A 23 -16.97 4.43 -26.45
C GLN A 23 -15.75 5.19 -27.00
N SER A 24 -14.69 4.49 -27.45
CA SER A 24 -13.65 5.11 -28.26
C SER A 24 -14.14 5.22 -29.72
N GLY A 25 -15.01 6.19 -29.97
CA GLY A 25 -15.49 6.54 -31.30
C GLY A 25 -14.32 6.94 -32.19
N SER A 26 -14.42 6.56 -33.45
CA SER A 26 -13.50 6.81 -34.57
C SER A 26 -12.95 8.24 -34.55
N ILE A 27 -11.63 8.35 -34.45
CA ILE A 27 -10.90 9.60 -34.60
C ILE A 27 -10.82 9.96 -36.06
N GLY A 28 -11.65 10.89 -36.48
CA GLY A 28 -11.59 11.51 -37.78
C GLY A 28 -12.26 12.88 -37.75
N GLY A 29 -11.47 13.95 -37.60
CA GLY A 29 -11.92 15.33 -37.81
C GLY A 29 -11.50 16.33 -36.74
N SER A 30 -10.66 17.28 -37.09
CA SER A 30 -10.28 18.58 -36.49
C SER A 30 -9.85 18.58 -35.01
N ASP A 31 -8.55 18.53 -34.81
CA ASP A 31 -7.84 18.44 -33.54
C ASP A 31 -8.02 19.61 -32.53
N SER A 32 -8.51 20.77 -32.97
CA SER A 32 -8.56 21.97 -32.13
C SER A 32 -9.85 22.13 -31.30
N ALA A 33 -11.00 21.79 -31.89
CA ALA A 33 -12.30 21.88 -31.23
C ALA A 33 -12.46 20.76 -30.16
N GLN A 34 -12.00 19.54 -30.46
CA GLN A 34 -12.07 18.42 -29.50
C GLN A 34 -11.21 18.63 -28.26
N LYS A 35 -10.02 19.27 -28.36
CA LYS A 35 -9.17 19.55 -27.20
C LYS A 35 -9.82 20.54 -26.21
N GLN A 36 -10.57 21.51 -26.71
CA GLN A 36 -11.30 22.47 -25.85
C GLN A 36 -12.48 21.81 -25.11
N ASP A 37 -13.21 20.92 -25.77
CA ASP A 37 -14.34 20.21 -25.16
C ASP A 37 -13.89 19.22 -24.07
N TYR A 38 -12.78 18.52 -24.27
CA TYR A 38 -12.21 17.63 -23.27
C TYR A 38 -11.70 18.40 -22.04
N ALA A 39 -11.08 19.56 -22.23
CA ALA A 39 -10.60 20.38 -21.12
C ALA A 39 -11.77 20.98 -20.31
N ALA A 40 -12.83 21.43 -21.00
CA ALA A 40 -14.02 21.95 -20.34
C ALA A 40 -14.79 20.85 -19.59
N ALA A 41 -14.96 19.67 -20.19
CA ALA A 41 -15.57 18.52 -19.54
C ALA A 41 -14.78 18.06 -18.31
N THR A 42 -13.44 18.06 -18.38
CA THR A 42 -12.58 17.69 -17.24
C THR A 42 -12.70 18.66 -16.08
N LEU A 43 -12.85 19.96 -16.36
CA LEU A 43 -13.03 20.98 -15.32
C LEU A 43 -14.40 20.88 -14.62
N GLN A 44 -15.47 20.56 -15.36
CA GLN A 44 -16.80 20.36 -14.79
C GLN A 44 -16.89 19.19 -13.82
N HIS A 45 -16.02 18.16 -13.97
CA HIS A 45 -16.01 17.00 -13.08
C HIS A 45 -15.36 17.25 -11.72
N LEU A 46 -14.53 18.29 -11.60
CA LEU A 46 -13.82 18.60 -10.34
C LEU A 46 -14.77 19.08 -9.23
N ASP A 47 -15.90 19.70 -9.59
CA ASP A 47 -16.86 20.23 -8.63
C ASP A 47 -17.98 19.24 -8.24
N GLN A 48 -18.08 18.13 -8.95
CA GLN A 48 -19.10 17.13 -8.66
C GLN A 48 -18.84 16.42 -7.31
N PRO A 49 -19.88 16.13 -6.53
CA PRO A 49 -19.74 15.36 -5.29
C PRO A 49 -19.28 13.94 -5.59
N LEU A 50 -18.66 13.28 -4.61
CA LEU A 50 -18.33 11.86 -4.73
C LEU A 50 -19.62 11.03 -4.86
N PRO A 51 -19.71 10.12 -5.84
CA PRO A 51 -20.87 9.24 -6.04
C PRO A 51 -20.87 8.10 -5.02
N LEU A 52 -21.19 8.45 -3.78
CA LEU A 52 -21.25 7.47 -2.71
C LEU A 52 -22.55 6.66 -2.80
N LYS A 53 -22.45 5.35 -2.51
CA LYS A 53 -23.60 4.48 -2.34
C LYS A 53 -24.37 4.83 -1.07
N ALA A 54 -25.55 4.25 -0.87
CA ALA A 54 -26.40 4.46 0.30
C ALA A 54 -25.69 4.10 1.64
N ASP A 55 -24.72 3.18 1.62
CA ASP A 55 -23.89 2.80 2.77
C ASP A 55 -22.64 3.70 2.97
N GLY A 56 -22.55 4.80 2.22
CA GLY A 56 -21.41 5.72 2.25
C GLY A 56 -20.14 5.20 1.60
N SER A 57 -20.19 4.06 0.92
CA SER A 57 -19.03 3.52 0.19
C SER A 57 -18.93 4.06 -1.23
N LEU A 58 -17.71 4.11 -1.77
CA LEU A 58 -17.42 4.45 -3.16
C LEU A 58 -17.06 3.19 -3.95
N ALA A 59 -17.70 2.97 -5.10
CA ALA A 59 -17.26 1.98 -6.07
C ALA A 59 -16.14 2.57 -6.94
N PHE A 60 -14.98 1.94 -6.93
CA PHE A 60 -13.79 2.40 -7.63
C PHE A 60 -13.18 1.26 -8.43
N TYR A 61 -13.07 1.40 -9.75
CA TYR A 61 -12.35 0.46 -10.59
C TYR A 61 -10.91 0.92 -10.74
N TRP A 62 -9.96 0.17 -10.17
CA TRP A 62 -8.55 0.48 -10.31
C TRP A 62 -7.91 -0.34 -11.41
N PHE A 63 -6.92 0.24 -12.10
CA PHE A 63 -6.18 -0.43 -13.17
C PHE A 63 -4.67 -0.16 -13.12
N ASP A 64 -4.23 0.84 -12.36
CA ASP A 64 -2.82 1.17 -12.20
C ASP A 64 -2.54 1.70 -10.79
N ALA A 65 -1.28 1.63 -10.35
CA ALA A 65 -0.88 2.07 -9.03
C ALA A 65 0.54 2.61 -9.02
N HIS A 66 0.80 3.54 -8.13
CA HIS A 66 2.10 4.16 -7.97
C HIS A 66 2.45 4.38 -6.50
N GLU A 67 3.73 4.24 -6.18
CA GLU A 67 4.29 4.48 -4.85
C GLU A 67 5.34 5.59 -4.93
N GLU A 68 5.21 6.60 -4.09
CA GLU A 68 6.15 7.71 -3.98
C GLU A 68 6.79 7.79 -2.59
N ASN A 69 7.88 8.54 -2.51
CA ASN A 69 8.56 8.87 -1.24
C ASN A 69 8.88 7.63 -0.39
N ASN A 70 9.40 6.57 -1.02
CA ASN A 70 9.71 5.30 -0.35
C ASN A 70 8.50 4.70 0.40
N GLY A 71 7.31 4.80 -0.18
CA GLY A 71 6.08 4.23 0.37
C GLY A 71 5.34 5.11 1.37
N GLN A 72 5.70 6.38 1.49
CA GLN A 72 4.90 7.31 2.27
C GLN A 72 3.56 7.56 1.60
N ASP A 73 3.56 7.66 0.28
CA ASP A 73 2.39 7.90 -0.54
C ASP A 73 2.16 6.74 -1.51
N VAL A 74 0.97 6.15 -1.44
CA VAL A 74 0.51 5.10 -2.38
C VAL A 74 -0.75 5.58 -3.04
N TYR A 75 -0.76 5.53 -4.37
CA TYR A 75 -1.89 5.94 -5.21
C TYR A 75 -2.41 4.76 -6.02
N LEU A 76 -3.71 4.66 -6.15
CA LEU A 76 -4.37 3.81 -7.14
C LEU A 76 -5.02 4.71 -8.18
N PHE A 77 -4.75 4.44 -9.45
CA PHE A 77 -5.39 5.11 -10.57
C PHE A 77 -6.55 4.27 -11.08
N GLY A 78 -7.64 4.95 -11.39
CA GLY A 78 -8.83 4.23 -11.76
C GLY A 78 -9.97 5.11 -12.24
N LYS A 79 -11.16 4.53 -12.21
CA LYS A 79 -12.39 5.18 -12.63
C LYS A 79 -13.49 5.01 -11.60
N ILE A 80 -14.34 6.02 -11.51
CA ILE A 80 -15.61 6.01 -10.77
C ILE A 80 -16.73 6.31 -11.76
N TYR A 81 -17.91 5.71 -11.57
CA TYR A 81 -19.10 6.07 -12.33
C TYR A 81 -19.78 7.28 -11.69
N GLN A 82 -20.00 8.33 -12.49
CA GLN A 82 -20.67 9.55 -12.07
C GLN A 82 -22.09 9.55 -12.59
N PRO A 83 -23.11 9.31 -11.74
CA PRO A 83 -24.50 9.16 -12.18
C PRO A 83 -25.09 10.39 -12.85
N GLU A 84 -24.71 11.59 -12.37
CA GLU A 84 -25.25 12.87 -12.84
C GLU A 84 -24.96 13.12 -14.32
N ILE A 85 -23.77 12.71 -14.77
CA ILE A 85 -23.37 12.84 -16.19
C ILE A 85 -23.40 11.51 -16.94
N LYS A 86 -23.77 10.41 -16.27
CA LYS A 86 -23.82 9.03 -16.79
C LYS A 86 -22.51 8.57 -17.45
N GLN A 87 -21.36 8.95 -16.88
CA GLN A 87 -20.05 8.65 -17.44
C GLN A 87 -19.08 8.12 -16.38
N TYR A 88 -18.06 7.40 -16.84
CA TYR A 88 -16.90 7.01 -16.02
C TYR A 88 -15.85 8.11 -16.04
N VAL A 89 -15.51 8.60 -14.85
CA VAL A 89 -14.54 9.67 -14.64
C VAL A 89 -13.26 9.07 -14.09
N SER A 90 -12.11 9.45 -14.66
CA SER A 90 -10.80 9.06 -14.15
C SER A 90 -10.52 9.77 -12.84
N CYS A 91 -10.00 9.05 -11.87
CA CYS A 91 -9.58 9.61 -10.59
C CYS A 91 -8.39 8.84 -10.00
N ALA A 92 -7.69 9.49 -9.08
CA ALA A 92 -6.65 8.89 -8.28
C ALA A 92 -7.12 8.75 -6.83
N LEU A 93 -6.86 7.61 -6.23
CA LEU A 93 -7.18 7.30 -4.85
C LEU A 93 -5.88 7.24 -4.04
N LYS A 94 -5.65 8.23 -3.16
CA LYS A 94 -4.52 8.21 -2.23
C LYS A 94 -4.83 7.33 -1.03
N ILE A 95 -3.94 6.38 -0.73
CA ILE A 95 -4.05 5.47 0.40
C ILE A 95 -3.30 6.05 1.59
N ASN A 96 -4.01 6.35 2.67
CA ASN A 96 -3.43 6.90 3.88
C ASN A 96 -3.43 5.88 5.04
N GLY A 97 -2.58 6.12 6.05
CA GLY A 97 -2.55 5.35 7.30
C GLY A 97 -1.98 3.95 7.14
N MET A 98 -1.12 3.75 6.14
CA MET A 98 -0.39 2.50 5.98
C MET A 98 0.70 2.38 7.05
N GLN A 99 1.07 1.14 7.39
CA GLN A 99 2.09 0.86 8.39
C GLN A 99 3.13 -0.09 7.82
N ARG A 100 4.40 0.26 7.98
CA ARG A 100 5.52 -0.64 7.73
C ARG A 100 5.49 -1.77 8.74
N GLU A 101 5.83 -2.97 8.28
CA GLU A 101 5.91 -4.17 9.12
C GLU A 101 7.28 -4.81 8.94
N ILE A 102 8.05 -4.82 10.00
CA ILE A 102 9.41 -5.36 10.03
C ILE A 102 9.48 -6.48 11.05
N TYR A 103 10.27 -7.50 10.75
CA TYR A 103 10.49 -8.64 11.62
C TYR A 103 11.98 -8.80 11.89
N ALA A 104 12.40 -8.63 13.12
CA ALA A 104 13.77 -8.81 13.56
C ALA A 104 13.99 -10.24 14.06
N LEU A 105 15.01 -10.91 13.51
CA LEU A 105 15.38 -12.28 13.88
C LEU A 105 16.45 -12.26 14.97
N PRO A 106 16.23 -12.89 16.13
CA PRO A 106 17.21 -12.94 17.22
C PRO A 106 18.48 -13.69 16.83
N LYS A 107 19.64 -13.24 17.32
CA LYS A 107 20.87 -14.03 17.34
C LYS A 107 20.79 -15.10 18.44
N THR A 108 21.30 -16.29 18.15
CA THR A 108 21.24 -17.44 19.08
C THR A 108 22.53 -17.69 19.84
N LYS A 109 23.55 -16.84 19.67
CA LYS A 109 24.86 -16.93 20.34
C LYS A 109 25.50 -18.34 20.27
N GLY A 110 25.41 -18.95 19.09
CA GLY A 110 26.00 -20.28 18.84
C GLY A 110 25.14 -21.48 19.21
N LYS A 111 23.99 -21.30 19.86
CA LYS A 111 23.02 -22.39 20.07
C LYS A 111 22.18 -22.63 18.84
N ALA A 112 21.82 -23.90 18.57
CA ALA A 112 20.82 -24.19 17.55
C ALA A 112 19.46 -23.59 17.98
N ARG A 113 18.72 -23.00 17.04
CA ARG A 113 17.41 -22.37 17.33
C ARG A 113 16.40 -23.34 17.92
N THR A 114 16.44 -24.59 17.46
CA THR A 114 15.60 -25.69 17.97
C THR A 114 15.91 -26.13 19.40
N ALA A 115 17.06 -25.74 19.93
CA ALA A 115 17.49 -26.08 21.29
C ALA A 115 17.23 -24.96 22.31
N LEU A 116 16.59 -23.85 21.87
CA LEU A 116 16.24 -22.74 22.80
C LEU A 116 14.98 -23.07 23.56
N THR A 117 14.98 -22.76 24.85
CA THR A 117 13.75 -22.77 25.65
C THR A 117 12.90 -21.55 25.32
N LYS A 118 11.61 -21.59 25.65
CA LYS A 118 10.70 -20.47 25.43
C LYS A 118 11.13 -19.22 26.18
N GLU A 119 11.66 -19.38 27.39
CA GLU A 119 12.19 -18.29 28.21
C GLU A 119 13.43 -17.66 27.56
N GLU A 120 14.31 -18.46 26.96
CA GLU A 120 15.47 -17.95 26.22
C GLU A 120 15.05 -17.21 24.96
N GLU A 121 14.06 -17.72 24.22
CA GLU A 121 13.50 -17.04 23.06
C GLU A 121 12.88 -15.68 23.42
N ASP A 122 12.06 -15.62 24.46
CA ASP A 122 11.41 -14.38 24.90
C ASP A 122 12.45 -13.37 25.42
N LYS A 123 13.50 -13.82 26.13
CA LYS A 123 14.62 -13.00 26.52
C LYS A 123 15.39 -12.44 25.33
N ASN A 124 15.65 -13.26 24.32
CA ASN A 124 16.32 -12.81 23.09
C ASN A 124 15.51 -11.74 22.36
N VAL A 125 14.20 -11.91 22.27
CA VAL A 125 13.31 -10.92 21.66
C VAL A 125 13.27 -9.61 22.46
N MET A 126 13.31 -9.67 23.80
CA MET A 126 13.40 -8.48 24.66
C MET A 126 14.74 -7.74 24.47
N ASN A 127 15.84 -8.46 24.32
CA ASN A 127 17.15 -7.85 24.01
C ASN A 127 17.12 -7.09 22.69
N ILE A 128 16.46 -7.64 21.66
CA ILE A 128 16.26 -6.93 20.37
C ILE A 128 15.46 -5.66 20.59
N TYR A 129 14.37 -5.73 21.33
CA TYR A 129 13.54 -4.56 21.60
C TYR A 129 14.37 -3.43 22.22
N THR A 130 15.18 -3.73 23.23
CA THR A 130 16.05 -2.75 23.89
C THR A 130 17.06 -2.15 22.92
N GLU A 131 17.75 -2.98 22.12
CA GLU A 131 18.73 -2.50 21.14
C GLU A 131 18.09 -1.65 20.04
N LEU A 132 16.93 -2.07 19.52
CA LEU A 132 16.22 -1.30 18.48
C LEU A 132 15.69 0.04 19.01
N GLU A 133 15.20 0.09 20.26
CA GLU A 133 14.81 1.37 20.89
C GLU A 133 15.99 2.33 21.04
N ASP A 134 17.16 1.83 21.40
CA ASP A 134 18.38 2.63 21.47
C ASP A 134 18.84 3.10 20.10
N LEU A 135 18.80 2.22 19.10
CA LEU A 135 19.10 2.58 17.70
C LEU A 135 18.13 3.63 17.16
N ARG A 136 16.83 3.46 17.41
CA ARG A 136 15.80 4.43 17.02
C ARG A 136 16.12 5.81 17.59
N LYS A 137 16.34 5.92 18.88
CA LYS A 137 16.60 7.20 19.57
C LYS A 137 17.86 7.88 19.05
N ARG A 138 18.92 7.10 18.80
CA ARG A 138 20.25 7.64 18.45
C ARG A 138 20.43 7.89 16.95
N LYS A 139 19.98 6.95 16.10
CA LYS A 139 20.25 6.98 14.65
C LYS A 139 19.02 7.32 13.80
N TYR A 140 17.81 7.05 14.28
CA TYR A 140 16.57 7.22 13.53
C TYR A 140 15.53 8.06 14.30
N PRO A 141 15.87 9.28 14.75
CA PRO A 141 14.98 10.10 15.59
C PRO A 141 13.68 10.48 14.87
N ASN A 142 13.69 10.49 13.52
CA ASN A 142 12.49 10.76 12.71
C ASN A 142 11.46 9.62 12.77
N ILE A 143 11.83 8.44 13.27
CA ILE A 143 10.88 7.38 13.62
C ILE A 143 10.42 7.67 15.06
N THR A 144 9.41 8.50 15.22
CA THR A 144 9.01 9.04 16.52
C THR A 144 8.38 7.99 17.41
N LYS A 145 7.62 7.05 16.85
CA LYS A 145 7.01 5.95 17.60
C LYS A 145 6.82 4.71 16.74
N TRP A 146 6.91 3.56 17.37
CA TRP A 146 6.55 2.28 16.81
C TRP A 146 5.84 1.39 17.84
N ARG A 147 5.30 0.27 17.38
CA ARG A 147 4.75 -0.78 18.25
C ARG A 147 5.50 -2.06 17.99
N CYS A 148 5.93 -2.70 19.04
CA CYS A 148 6.66 -3.96 18.99
C CYS A 148 5.85 -5.06 19.67
N LYS A 149 5.93 -6.28 19.13
CA LYS A 149 5.42 -7.48 19.80
C LYS A 149 6.17 -8.73 19.35
N PRO A 150 6.38 -9.70 20.27
CA PRO A 150 6.86 -11.02 19.91
C PRO A 150 5.84 -11.71 18.99
N VAL A 151 6.33 -12.41 17.96
CA VAL A 151 5.49 -13.23 17.08
C VAL A 151 6.25 -14.47 16.65
N THR A 152 5.56 -15.59 16.47
CA THR A 152 6.11 -16.78 15.83
C THR A 152 5.73 -16.78 14.36
N ARG A 153 6.70 -17.04 13.48
CA ARG A 153 6.50 -17.12 12.04
C ARG A 153 7.32 -18.25 11.46
N LYS A 154 6.76 -18.91 10.45
CA LYS A 154 7.45 -19.92 9.68
C LYS A 154 8.36 -19.26 8.66
N TYR A 155 9.64 -19.66 8.65
CA TYR A 155 10.61 -19.24 7.66
C TYR A 155 10.81 -20.37 6.63
N ALA A 156 10.77 -20.00 5.34
CA ALA A 156 10.87 -20.95 4.22
C ALA A 156 11.56 -20.35 2.98
N PHE A 157 12.40 -19.31 3.16
CA PHE A 157 13.10 -18.63 2.06
C PHE A 157 14.57 -19.09 1.96
N GLU A 158 15.28 -18.61 0.93
CA GLU A 158 16.62 -19.06 0.54
C GLU A 158 17.79 -18.53 1.38
N MET A 159 17.56 -17.60 2.34
CA MET A 159 18.64 -17.15 3.21
C MET A 159 19.17 -18.30 4.06
N PRO A 160 20.46 -18.27 4.49
CA PRO A 160 21.07 -19.32 5.30
C PRO A 160 20.53 -19.37 6.75
N ILE A 161 19.23 -19.46 6.87
CA ILE A 161 18.48 -19.55 8.12
C ILE A 161 17.74 -20.87 8.10
N GLN A 162 17.81 -21.64 9.19
CA GLN A 162 17.10 -22.88 9.32
C GLN A 162 15.61 -22.72 9.03
N HIS A 163 15.07 -23.55 8.13
CA HIS A 163 13.63 -23.55 7.85
C HIS A 163 12.84 -23.99 9.09
N GLY A 164 11.64 -23.47 9.23
CA GLY A 164 10.76 -23.81 10.33
C GLY A 164 10.20 -22.60 11.06
N GLU A 165 9.65 -22.84 12.23
CA GLU A 165 9.09 -21.79 13.07
C GLU A 165 10.17 -21.10 13.89
N HIS A 166 10.16 -19.77 13.86
CA HIS A 166 11.08 -18.95 14.65
C HIS A 166 10.34 -17.82 15.37
N ARG A 167 10.89 -17.45 16.50
CA ARG A 167 10.42 -16.30 17.26
C ARG A 167 11.06 -15.03 16.72
N PHE A 168 10.23 -14.03 16.38
CA PHE A 168 10.65 -12.73 15.87
C PHE A 168 10.13 -11.60 16.76
N LEU A 169 10.83 -10.47 16.77
CA LEU A 169 10.23 -9.21 17.18
C LEU A 169 9.59 -8.55 15.94
N LYS A 170 8.26 -8.44 15.96
CA LYS A 170 7.53 -7.67 14.96
C LYS A 170 7.49 -6.21 15.38
N VAL A 171 7.94 -5.33 14.48
CA VAL A 171 7.90 -3.88 14.63
C VAL A 171 6.94 -3.29 13.61
N LYS A 172 6.06 -2.39 14.07
CA LYS A 172 5.14 -1.65 13.20
C LYS A 172 5.23 -0.16 13.47
N TYR A 173 5.30 0.63 12.42
CA TYR A 173 5.23 2.09 12.49
C TYR A 173 4.63 2.68 11.21
N ASP A 174 4.23 3.94 11.28
CA ASP A 174 3.55 4.63 10.18
C ASP A 174 4.45 4.77 8.96
N SER A 175 3.91 4.57 7.75
CA SER A 175 4.66 4.66 6.49
C SER A 175 5.15 6.06 6.17
N SER A 176 4.55 7.11 6.75
CA SER A 176 5.02 8.49 6.62
C SER A 176 6.40 8.71 7.25
N MET A 177 6.82 7.82 8.15
CA MET A 177 8.15 7.85 8.74
C MET A 177 9.17 7.14 7.83
N PRO A 178 10.47 7.51 7.91
CA PRO A 178 11.50 6.89 7.09
C PRO A 178 11.57 5.36 7.26
N SER A 179 11.94 4.66 6.18
CA SER A 179 12.23 3.22 6.27
C SER A 179 13.55 2.99 7.01
N LEU A 180 13.61 1.88 7.77
CA LEU A 180 14.90 1.38 8.26
C LEU A 180 15.75 0.87 7.09
N PRO A 181 17.08 1.01 7.14
CA PRO A 181 17.94 0.53 6.08
C PRO A 181 17.81 -0.98 5.85
N TYR A 182 17.81 -1.37 4.58
CA TYR A 182 17.99 -2.77 4.21
C TYR A 182 19.37 -3.26 4.67
N GLY A 183 19.45 -4.47 5.20
CA GLY A 183 20.70 -5.04 5.70
C GLY A 183 21.14 -4.54 7.08
N LEU A 184 20.31 -3.76 7.79
CA LEU A 184 20.60 -3.38 9.15
C LEU A 184 20.74 -4.62 10.03
N THR A 185 21.89 -4.75 10.68
CA THR A 185 22.20 -5.79 11.66
C THR A 185 22.48 -5.17 13.01
N GLY A 186 22.36 -5.96 14.07
CA GLY A 186 22.65 -5.52 15.43
C GLY A 186 23.50 -6.51 16.21
N ASN A 187 23.72 -6.22 17.49
CA ASN A 187 24.40 -7.14 18.39
C ASN A 187 23.49 -8.30 18.79
N THR A 188 22.18 -8.05 18.93
CA THR A 188 21.18 -9.02 19.40
C THR A 188 20.33 -9.63 18.29
N PHE A 189 20.31 -9.05 17.08
CA PHE A 189 19.57 -9.55 15.92
C PHE A 189 20.46 -9.77 14.71
N GLU A 190 20.14 -10.77 13.89
CA GLU A 190 20.90 -11.11 12.69
C GLU A 190 20.51 -10.23 11.50
N CYS A 191 19.20 -10.07 11.28
CA CYS A 191 18.66 -9.35 10.15
C CYS A 191 17.26 -8.81 10.42
N LEU A 192 16.84 -7.89 9.57
CA LEU A 192 15.48 -7.35 9.51
C LEU A 192 14.81 -7.78 8.22
N PHE A 193 13.67 -8.47 8.33
CA PHE A 193 12.81 -8.78 7.17
C PHE A 193 11.76 -7.69 7.00
N GLY A 194 11.45 -7.37 5.75
CA GLY A 194 10.41 -6.40 5.40
C GLY A 194 10.86 -4.93 5.43
N ALA A 195 12.14 -4.64 5.72
CA ALA A 195 12.65 -3.27 5.71
C ALA A 195 12.66 -2.65 4.30
N ASN A 196 12.87 -3.47 3.26
CA ASN A 196 12.87 -3.09 1.85
C ASN A 196 11.54 -3.37 1.13
N GLN A 197 10.51 -3.80 1.85
CA GLN A 197 9.22 -4.12 1.24
C GLN A 197 8.51 -2.85 0.77
N SER A 198 8.08 -2.83 -0.49
CA SER A 198 7.23 -1.79 -1.04
C SER A 198 5.90 -1.71 -0.26
N MET A 199 5.45 -0.49 0.03
CA MET A 199 4.17 -0.28 0.70
C MET A 199 3.01 -0.60 -0.22
N LEU A 200 3.18 -0.41 -1.54
CA LEU A 200 2.22 -0.83 -2.54
C LEU A 200 2.05 -2.35 -2.56
N GLU A 201 3.16 -3.11 -2.58
CA GLU A 201 3.10 -4.58 -2.47
C GLU A 201 2.42 -5.02 -1.18
N LEU A 202 2.80 -4.43 -0.05
CA LEU A 202 2.18 -4.74 1.24
C LEU A 202 0.68 -4.45 1.23
N PHE A 203 0.25 -3.36 0.59
CA PHE A 203 -1.16 -3.01 0.43
C PHE A 203 -1.89 -4.07 -0.39
N ILE A 204 -1.37 -4.42 -1.57
CA ILE A 204 -1.95 -5.41 -2.48
C ILE A 204 -2.08 -6.78 -1.79
N LEU A 205 -1.02 -7.23 -1.13
CA LEU A 205 -1.00 -8.51 -0.41
C LEU A 205 -2.01 -8.54 0.74
N LYS A 206 -2.04 -7.50 1.57
CA LYS A 206 -2.97 -7.42 2.72
C LYS A 206 -4.43 -7.34 2.30
N ARG A 207 -4.72 -6.70 1.18
CA ARG A 207 -6.07 -6.59 0.64
C ARG A 207 -6.44 -7.75 -0.29
N LYS A 208 -5.50 -8.65 -0.58
CA LYS A 208 -5.67 -9.80 -1.48
C LYS A 208 -6.13 -9.35 -2.88
N ILE A 209 -5.61 -8.24 -3.35
CA ILE A 209 -5.87 -7.70 -4.68
C ILE A 209 -4.95 -8.42 -5.66
N LYS A 210 -5.51 -9.03 -6.71
CA LYS A 210 -4.74 -9.83 -7.67
C LYS A 210 -4.48 -9.14 -9.01
N GLY A 211 -5.10 -7.98 -9.23
CA GLY A 211 -5.00 -7.23 -10.48
C GLY A 211 -6.14 -6.21 -10.60
N PRO A 212 -6.28 -5.52 -11.73
CA PRO A 212 -7.35 -4.57 -11.96
C PRO A 212 -8.71 -5.14 -11.61
N CYS A 213 -9.47 -4.44 -10.76
CA CYS A 213 -10.79 -4.89 -10.33
C CYS A 213 -11.60 -3.77 -9.67
N TRP A 214 -12.85 -4.01 -9.44
CA TRP A 214 -13.69 -3.15 -8.62
C TRP A 214 -13.32 -3.27 -7.15
N LEU A 215 -13.16 -2.12 -6.51
CA LEU A 215 -12.94 -1.98 -5.07
C LEU A 215 -14.11 -1.24 -4.44
N THR A 216 -14.49 -1.67 -3.23
CA THR A 216 -15.39 -0.90 -2.37
C THR A 216 -14.55 -0.09 -1.39
N VAL A 217 -14.57 1.23 -1.53
CA VAL A 217 -13.80 2.16 -0.70
C VAL A 217 -14.71 2.76 0.35
N LYS A 218 -14.43 2.51 1.62
CA LYS A 218 -15.15 3.08 2.76
C LYS A 218 -14.43 4.31 3.29
N ASN A 219 -15.21 5.34 3.68
CA ASN A 219 -14.69 6.61 4.18
C ASN A 219 -13.79 7.34 3.16
N ALA A 220 -14.18 7.31 1.89
CA ALA A 220 -13.56 8.13 0.87
C ALA A 220 -13.87 9.61 1.11
N THR A 221 -12.85 10.46 1.02
CA THR A 221 -13.01 11.91 1.09
C THR A 221 -12.44 12.54 -0.17
N LYS A 222 -13.12 13.55 -0.70
CA LYS A 222 -12.60 14.32 -1.82
C LYS A 222 -11.47 15.20 -1.32
N VAL A 223 -10.31 15.09 -1.94
CA VAL A 223 -9.18 15.98 -1.72
C VAL A 223 -9.08 16.86 -2.96
N GLY A 224 -8.94 18.17 -2.78
CA GLY A 224 -8.83 19.09 -3.90
C GLY A 224 -7.64 18.78 -4.81
N ASP A 225 -7.54 19.49 -5.89
CA ASP A 225 -6.66 19.32 -7.05
C ASP A 225 -5.35 18.55 -6.83
N ILE A 226 -5.33 17.30 -7.25
CA ILE A 226 -4.10 16.49 -7.42
C ILE A 226 -3.23 17.06 -8.57
N LYS A 227 -3.78 17.89 -9.44
CA LYS A 227 -3.10 18.49 -10.59
C LYS A 227 -1.81 19.24 -10.28
N LYS A 228 -1.65 19.79 -9.07
CA LYS A 228 -0.44 20.54 -8.72
C LYS A 228 0.80 19.66 -8.51
N THR A 229 0.63 18.37 -8.25
CA THR A 229 1.75 17.48 -7.96
C THR A 229 2.20 16.65 -9.18
N TRP A 230 1.29 16.37 -10.12
CA TRP A 230 1.53 15.46 -11.24
C TRP A 230 1.96 16.13 -12.55
N CYS A 231 1.73 17.43 -12.73
CA CYS A 231 2.17 18.16 -13.93
C CYS A 231 3.64 18.58 -13.91
N ARG A 232 4.45 18.16 -12.94
CA ARG A 232 5.86 18.56 -12.82
C ARG A 232 6.89 17.48 -13.16
N GLN A 233 6.49 16.30 -13.55
CA GLN A 233 7.40 15.35 -14.18
C GLN A 233 7.13 15.32 -15.67
N GLU A 234 7.66 16.30 -16.37
CA GLU A 234 7.92 16.18 -17.79
C GLU A 234 8.98 15.09 -17.99
N LEU A 235 8.70 14.19 -18.93
CA LEU A 235 9.56 13.14 -19.43
C LEU A 235 10.90 13.70 -19.92
#